data_d3f79f08b74266e14e6abb350f48ca60
#
_entry.id   d3f79f08b74266e14e6abb350f48ca60
#
_cell.length_a   1.000
_cell.length_b   1.000
_cell.length_c   1.000
_cell.angle_alpha   90.00
_cell.angle_beta   90.00
_cell.angle_gamma   90.00
#
_symmetry.space_group_name_H-M   'P 1'
#
loop_
_entity.id
_entity.type
_entity.pdbx_description
1 polymer ?
#
loop_
_entity_poly.entity_id
_entity_poly.type
_entity_poly.pdbx_seq_one_letter_code
_entity_poly.pdbx_strand_id
1 'polypeptide(L)'
;MKEISVSEINYNFFDGFHKDWALVVVEDQKEDNAMTISWGGIGILWSKSVTTVYVRNTRYTKHMLDDSEYFSVCFFDEKYRDKLKYLGTQSRRNEDKITCSNLTRVYSDDVLYLKEAKLTLIMKKIYQVDLPLDQVQDKSILKFYQEGEMHTAYIGEVVKVLIGD
;
A
#
# COMPACT_ATOMS: atom_id res chain seq x y z
N MET A 1 15.37 -2.47 -11.41
CA MET A 1 14.96 -1.20 -10.76
C MET A 1 16.20 -0.50 -10.21
N LYS A 2 16.23 0.82 -10.26
CA LYS A 2 17.32 1.68 -9.75
C LYS A 2 16.87 2.33 -8.45
N GLU A 3 17.76 2.36 -7.45
CA GLU A 3 17.55 3.14 -6.22
C GLU A 3 17.80 4.63 -6.46
N ILE A 4 16.94 5.47 -5.91
CA ILE A 4 17.06 6.93 -5.92
C ILE A 4 16.80 7.49 -4.53
N SER A 5 17.19 8.75 -4.29
CA SER A 5 16.82 9.45 -3.05
C SER A 5 15.35 9.89 -3.09
N VAL A 6 14.74 10.09 -1.92
CA VAL A 6 13.37 10.60 -1.80
C VAL A 6 13.20 11.95 -2.51
N SER A 7 14.24 12.81 -2.49
CA SER A 7 14.23 14.12 -3.13
C SER A 7 14.25 14.08 -4.66
N GLU A 8 14.60 12.94 -5.24
CA GLU A 8 14.64 12.75 -6.70
C GLU A 8 13.31 12.21 -7.26
N ILE A 9 12.32 11.94 -6.41
CA ILE A 9 11.02 11.44 -6.86
C ILE A 9 10.31 12.53 -7.67
N ASN A 10 10.08 12.25 -8.94
CA ASN A 10 9.26 13.07 -9.83
C ASN A 10 7.97 12.32 -10.16
N TYR A 11 7.00 12.34 -9.25
CA TYR A 11 5.74 11.61 -9.37
C TYR A 11 4.59 12.38 -8.72
N ASN A 12 3.45 12.46 -9.41
CA ASN A 12 2.23 13.05 -8.86
C ASN A 12 1.49 12.00 -8.01
N PHE A 13 1.69 12.03 -6.70
CA PHE A 13 1.06 11.08 -5.79
C PHE A 13 -0.45 11.23 -5.65
N PHE A 14 -1.02 12.40 -5.92
CA PHE A 14 -2.48 12.56 -5.96
C PHE A 14 -3.08 11.72 -7.10
N ASP A 15 -2.51 11.80 -8.29
CA ASP A 15 -2.92 10.96 -9.39
C ASP A 15 -2.54 9.50 -9.15
N GLY A 16 -1.36 9.25 -8.58
CA GLY A 16 -0.88 7.92 -8.25
C GLY A 16 -1.80 7.13 -7.33
N PHE A 17 -2.34 7.75 -6.29
CA PHE A 17 -3.33 7.08 -5.44
C PHE A 17 -4.72 7.10 -6.05
N HIS A 18 -5.20 8.25 -6.52
CA HIS A 18 -6.61 8.40 -6.90
C HIS A 18 -6.94 7.79 -8.26
N LYS A 19 -6.09 8.01 -9.27
CA LYS A 19 -6.33 7.56 -10.66
C LYS A 19 -5.62 6.25 -10.98
N ASP A 20 -4.30 6.20 -10.70
CA ASP A 20 -3.47 5.05 -11.11
C ASP A 20 -3.66 3.86 -10.17
N TRP A 21 -3.97 4.10 -8.89
CA TRP A 21 -3.96 3.18 -7.78
C TRP A 21 -2.56 2.65 -7.45
N ALA A 22 -2.41 2.17 -6.24
CA ALA A 22 -1.19 1.52 -5.79
C ALA A 22 -1.49 0.14 -5.21
N LEU A 23 -0.46 -0.67 -5.06
CA LEU A 23 -0.51 -1.90 -4.27
C LEU A 23 0.24 -1.70 -2.96
N VAL A 24 -0.40 -2.01 -1.84
CA VAL A 24 0.31 -2.35 -0.60
C VAL A 24 0.72 -3.81 -0.71
N VAL A 25 2.01 -4.07 -0.57
CA VAL A 25 2.58 -5.43 -0.60
C VAL A 25 3.22 -5.69 0.77
N VAL A 26 2.86 -6.78 1.38
CA VAL A 26 3.30 -7.17 2.71
C VAL A 26 3.57 -8.65 2.76
N GLU A 27 4.57 -9.04 3.52
CA GLU A 27 4.90 -10.43 3.85
C GLU A 27 5.01 -10.55 5.36
N ASP A 28 4.50 -11.64 5.91
CA ASP A 28 4.70 -12.06 7.28
C ASP A 28 5.48 -13.40 7.32
N GLN A 29 5.61 -14.02 8.48
CA GLN A 29 6.36 -15.28 8.64
C GLN A 29 5.73 -16.47 7.90
N LYS A 30 4.50 -16.36 7.39
CA LYS A 30 3.74 -17.47 6.82
C LYS A 30 3.43 -17.29 5.35
N GLU A 31 3.13 -16.06 4.96
CA GLU A 31 2.63 -15.77 3.62
C GLU A 31 2.84 -14.32 3.21
N ASP A 32 2.60 -14.06 1.93
CA ASP A 32 2.60 -12.72 1.36
C ASP A 32 1.24 -12.33 0.79
N ASN A 33 1.05 -11.03 0.61
CA ASN A 33 -0.15 -10.51 -0.01
C ASN A 33 0.11 -9.16 -0.70
N ALA A 34 -0.70 -8.87 -1.70
CA ALA A 34 -0.81 -7.56 -2.32
C ALA A 34 -2.28 -7.12 -2.34
N MET A 35 -2.53 -5.86 -2.00
CA MET A 35 -3.87 -5.28 -1.99
C MET A 35 -3.86 -3.91 -2.65
N THR A 36 -4.82 -3.69 -3.53
CA THR A 36 -5.00 -2.39 -4.18
C THR A 36 -5.55 -1.35 -3.21
N ILE A 37 -4.94 -0.19 -3.22
CA ILE A 37 -5.38 1.00 -2.51
C ILE A 37 -5.53 2.17 -3.48
N SER A 38 -6.49 3.05 -3.19
CA SER A 38 -6.70 4.33 -3.87
C SER A 38 -6.68 5.51 -2.91
N TRP A 39 -6.43 5.26 -1.65
CA TRP A 39 -6.33 6.27 -0.60
C TRP A 39 -4.97 6.15 0.08
N GLY A 40 -4.29 7.28 0.17
CA GLY A 40 -2.96 7.38 0.75
C GLY A 40 -2.47 8.82 0.76
N GLY A 41 -1.31 9.03 1.33
CA GLY A 41 -0.66 10.33 1.37
C GLY A 41 0.83 10.18 1.59
N ILE A 42 1.57 11.23 1.21
CA ILE A 42 3.01 11.30 1.40
C ILE A 42 3.36 12.66 2.03
N GLY A 43 4.36 12.69 2.87
CA GLY A 43 4.75 13.91 3.52
C GLY A 43 5.89 13.74 4.51
N ILE A 44 5.98 14.68 5.45
CA ILE A 44 6.97 14.67 6.53
C ILE A 44 6.27 14.52 7.87
N LEU A 45 6.70 13.55 8.67
CA LEU A 45 6.27 13.37 10.05
C LEU A 45 7.49 13.01 10.91
N TRP A 46 7.65 13.67 12.07
CA TRP A 46 8.81 13.48 12.95
C TRP A 46 10.16 13.59 12.24
N SER A 47 10.28 14.57 11.33
CA SER A 47 11.45 14.78 10.47
C SER A 47 11.82 13.61 9.56
N LYS A 48 10.87 12.71 9.29
CA LYS A 48 11.03 11.56 8.40
C LYS A 48 10.15 11.72 7.17
N SER A 49 10.64 11.28 6.03
CA SER A 49 9.81 11.11 4.84
C SER A 49 8.89 9.92 5.05
N VAL A 50 7.57 10.15 4.99
CA VAL A 50 6.58 9.10 5.30
C VAL A 50 5.56 8.95 4.19
N THR A 51 5.01 7.76 4.11
CA THR A 51 3.77 7.46 3.36
C THR A 51 2.74 6.89 4.31
N THR A 52 1.51 7.36 4.19
CA THR A 52 0.37 6.82 4.92
C THR A 52 -0.50 6.03 3.96
N VAL A 53 -0.88 4.82 4.37
CA VAL A 53 -1.85 3.99 3.65
C VAL A 53 -3.03 3.67 4.55
N TYR A 54 -4.24 3.58 3.96
CA TYR A 54 -5.47 3.33 4.70
C TYR A 54 -6.03 1.97 4.32
N VAL A 55 -6.17 1.09 5.32
CA VAL A 55 -6.63 -0.28 5.13
C VAL A 55 -7.85 -0.55 5.99
N ARG A 56 -8.95 -1.02 5.37
CA ARG A 56 -10.15 -1.37 6.11
C ARG A 56 -9.91 -2.55 7.05
N ASN A 57 -10.54 -2.51 8.22
CA ASN A 57 -10.46 -3.56 9.22
C ASN A 57 -10.97 -4.92 8.73
N THR A 58 -11.82 -4.95 7.69
CA THR A 58 -12.34 -6.18 7.07
C THR A 58 -11.37 -6.83 6.08
N ARG A 59 -10.29 -6.14 5.66
CA ARG A 59 -9.33 -6.65 4.69
C ARG A 59 -8.33 -7.61 5.33
N TYR A 60 -8.04 -8.71 4.64
CA TYR A 60 -7.05 -9.70 5.06
C TYR A 60 -5.66 -9.07 5.29
N THR A 61 -5.27 -8.14 4.45
CA THR A 61 -4.00 -7.41 4.53
C THR A 61 -3.80 -6.67 5.86
N LYS A 62 -4.91 -6.30 6.55
CA LYS A 62 -4.81 -5.58 7.82
C LYS A 62 -4.02 -6.36 8.86
N HIS A 63 -4.38 -7.62 9.11
CA HIS A 63 -3.70 -8.38 10.13
C HIS A 63 -2.23 -8.65 9.78
N MET A 64 -1.89 -8.80 8.49
CA MET A 64 -0.50 -8.94 8.07
C MET A 64 0.30 -7.66 8.33
N LEU A 65 -0.30 -6.47 8.04
CA LEU A 65 0.34 -5.19 8.37
C LEU A 65 0.45 -4.95 9.86
N ASP A 66 -0.48 -5.44 10.68
CA ASP A 66 -0.39 -5.35 12.14
C ASP A 66 0.87 -6.08 12.65
N ASP A 67 1.18 -7.25 12.09
CA ASP A 67 2.27 -8.11 12.53
C ASP A 67 3.62 -7.81 11.84
N SER A 68 3.62 -7.11 10.69
CA SER A 68 4.83 -6.82 9.92
C SER A 68 5.49 -5.50 10.32
N GLU A 69 6.83 -5.49 10.38
CA GLU A 69 7.61 -4.26 10.57
C GLU A 69 7.79 -3.48 9.26
N TYR A 70 7.88 -4.20 8.14
CA TYR A 70 8.11 -3.62 6.81
C TYR A 70 6.98 -3.99 5.85
N PHE A 71 6.77 -3.13 4.87
CA PHE A 71 5.90 -3.35 3.73
C PHE A 71 6.36 -2.50 2.55
N SER A 72 5.79 -2.68 1.38
CA SER A 72 6.06 -1.80 0.25
C SER A 72 4.79 -1.20 -0.34
N VAL A 73 4.94 -0.03 -0.98
CA VAL A 73 3.88 0.63 -1.77
C VAL A 73 4.37 0.72 -3.20
N CYS A 74 3.69 0.02 -4.10
CA CYS A 74 4.07 -0.14 -5.49
C CYS A 74 3.08 0.59 -6.42
N PHE A 75 3.59 1.48 -7.28
CA PHE A 75 2.83 2.18 -8.32
C PHE A 75 3.15 1.59 -9.68
N PHE A 76 2.16 1.55 -10.56
CA PHE A 76 2.25 0.84 -11.84
C PHE A 76 1.84 1.75 -13.01
N ASP A 77 2.24 1.36 -14.22
CA ASP A 77 1.69 1.92 -15.44
C ASP A 77 0.27 1.40 -15.70
N GLU A 78 -0.48 2.16 -16.49
CA GLU A 78 -1.89 1.85 -16.81
C GLU A 78 -2.09 0.45 -17.41
N LYS A 79 -1.11 -0.08 -18.14
CA LYS A 79 -1.17 -1.45 -18.70
C LYS A 79 -1.38 -2.55 -17.65
N TYR A 80 -1.14 -2.26 -16.36
CA TYR A 80 -1.36 -3.20 -15.25
C TYR A 80 -2.71 -3.01 -14.55
N ARG A 81 -3.57 -2.09 -15.04
CA ARG A 81 -4.82 -1.73 -14.41
C ARG A 81 -5.73 -2.92 -14.07
N ASP A 82 -5.85 -3.86 -14.98
CA ASP A 82 -6.69 -5.04 -14.76
C ASP A 82 -6.14 -5.93 -13.64
N LYS A 83 -4.82 -6.04 -13.51
CA LYS A 83 -4.18 -6.76 -12.40
C LYS A 83 -4.42 -6.07 -11.06
N LEU A 84 -4.33 -4.74 -11.02
CA LEU A 84 -4.65 -3.98 -9.80
C LEU A 84 -6.12 -4.16 -9.43
N LYS A 85 -7.05 -4.09 -10.38
CA LYS A 85 -8.47 -4.34 -10.15
C LYS A 85 -8.71 -5.73 -9.55
N TYR A 86 -8.09 -6.76 -10.13
CA TYR A 86 -8.14 -8.13 -9.63
C TYR A 86 -7.64 -8.20 -8.17
N LEU A 87 -6.44 -7.67 -7.88
CA LEU A 87 -5.84 -7.67 -6.54
C LEU A 87 -6.67 -6.88 -5.50
N GLY A 88 -7.46 -5.91 -5.94
CA GLY A 88 -8.38 -5.15 -5.09
C GLY A 88 -9.69 -5.88 -4.77
N THR A 89 -10.10 -6.81 -5.62
CA THR A 89 -11.40 -7.51 -5.51
C THR A 89 -11.28 -8.90 -4.90
N GLN A 90 -10.19 -9.63 -5.18
CA GLN A 90 -9.98 -10.97 -4.64
C GLN A 90 -9.42 -10.95 -3.22
N SER A 91 -9.68 -12.02 -2.47
CA SER A 91 -9.17 -12.18 -1.11
C SER A 91 -8.02 -13.18 -1.07
N ARG A 92 -6.96 -12.87 -0.31
CA ARG A 92 -5.85 -13.80 -0.05
C ARG A 92 -6.32 -15.08 0.67
N ARG A 93 -7.45 -15.02 1.37
CA ARG A 93 -8.06 -16.20 2.01
C ARG A 93 -8.42 -17.30 1.02
N ASN A 94 -8.66 -16.96 -0.24
CA ASN A 94 -9.14 -17.88 -1.25
C ASN A 94 -8.04 -18.39 -2.18
N GLU A 95 -7.00 -17.58 -2.41
CA GLU A 95 -5.97 -17.88 -3.41
C GLU A 95 -4.71 -17.04 -3.23
N ASP A 96 -3.61 -17.50 -3.83
CA ASP A 96 -2.40 -16.69 -3.99
C ASP A 96 -2.59 -15.67 -5.13
N LYS A 97 -3.11 -14.51 -4.77
CA LYS A 97 -3.46 -13.45 -5.71
C LYS A 97 -2.26 -12.93 -6.52
N ILE A 98 -1.07 -12.87 -5.92
CA ILE A 98 0.13 -12.38 -6.63
C ILE A 98 0.46 -13.35 -7.76
N THR A 99 0.50 -14.64 -7.49
CA THR A 99 0.72 -15.66 -8.52
C THR A 99 -0.37 -15.63 -9.59
N CYS A 100 -1.65 -15.59 -9.19
CA CYS A 100 -2.78 -15.54 -10.14
C CYS A 100 -2.79 -14.27 -11.01
N SER A 101 -2.25 -13.16 -10.50
CA SER A 101 -2.12 -11.92 -11.28
C SER A 101 -0.95 -11.91 -12.26
N ASN A 102 -0.08 -12.93 -12.23
CA ASN A 102 1.18 -12.97 -12.99
C ASN A 102 2.04 -11.73 -12.74
N LEU A 103 2.18 -11.31 -11.47
CA LEU A 103 3.16 -10.34 -11.01
C LEU A 103 4.33 -11.06 -10.34
N THR A 104 5.52 -10.52 -10.48
CA THR A 104 6.77 -11.16 -10.07
C THR A 104 7.22 -10.62 -8.71
N ARG A 105 7.32 -11.51 -7.72
CA ARG A 105 7.90 -11.22 -6.40
C ARG A 105 9.39 -10.98 -6.51
N VAL A 106 9.85 -9.90 -5.92
CA VAL A 106 11.28 -9.58 -5.77
C VAL A 106 11.51 -8.92 -4.42
N TYR A 107 12.76 -8.88 -3.97
CA TYR A 107 13.10 -8.38 -2.65
C TYR A 107 14.16 -7.28 -2.72
N SER A 108 14.07 -6.33 -1.80
CA SER A 108 15.10 -5.35 -1.50
C SER A 108 15.27 -5.29 0.02
N ASP A 109 16.47 -5.61 0.54
CA ASP A 109 16.76 -5.72 1.97
C ASP A 109 15.69 -6.55 2.72
N ASP A 110 15.39 -7.73 2.18
CA ASP A 110 14.39 -8.67 2.68
C ASP A 110 12.93 -8.16 2.68
N VAL A 111 12.65 -7.01 2.08
CA VAL A 111 11.29 -6.50 1.92
C VAL A 111 10.75 -6.82 0.54
N LEU A 112 9.62 -7.52 0.52
CA LEU A 112 8.92 -7.91 -0.70
C LEU A 112 8.35 -6.69 -1.44
N TYR A 113 8.55 -6.67 -2.78
CA TYR A 113 7.87 -5.76 -3.70
C TYR A 113 7.61 -6.47 -5.05
N LEU A 114 7.00 -5.78 -6.00
CA LEU A 114 6.65 -6.37 -7.30
C LEU A 114 7.49 -5.75 -8.42
N LYS A 115 8.15 -6.60 -9.19
CA LYS A 115 9.12 -6.22 -10.23
C LYS A 115 8.56 -5.26 -11.28
N GLU A 116 7.28 -5.41 -11.61
CA GLU A 116 6.61 -4.65 -12.67
C GLU A 116 6.21 -3.22 -12.25
N ALA A 117 6.45 -2.84 -11.00
CA ALA A 117 6.19 -1.49 -10.52
C ALA A 117 7.09 -0.46 -11.21
N LYS A 118 6.52 0.70 -11.58
CA LYS A 118 7.31 1.85 -12.08
C LYS A 118 7.98 2.63 -10.96
N LEU A 119 7.37 2.62 -9.77
CA LEU A 119 7.88 3.25 -8.56
C LEU A 119 7.51 2.36 -7.35
N THR A 120 8.48 2.08 -6.52
CA THR A 120 8.28 1.34 -5.27
C THR A 120 8.85 2.13 -4.10
N LEU A 121 8.06 2.28 -3.05
CA LEU A 121 8.48 2.81 -1.77
C LEU A 121 8.61 1.63 -0.80
N ILE A 122 9.81 1.39 -0.30
CA ILE A 122 10.06 0.43 0.79
C ILE A 122 9.84 1.17 2.10
N MET A 123 8.97 0.62 2.92
CA MET A 123 8.41 1.28 4.09
C MET A 123 8.80 0.53 5.37
N LYS A 124 9.28 1.26 6.38
CA LYS A 124 9.34 0.79 7.75
C LYS A 124 8.14 1.35 8.52
N LYS A 125 7.27 0.47 9.01
CA LYS A 125 6.10 0.90 9.80
C LYS A 125 6.57 1.59 11.09
N ILE A 126 6.15 2.84 11.30
CA ILE A 126 6.52 3.63 12.47
C ILE A 126 5.32 4.02 13.35
N TYR A 127 4.12 3.95 12.79
CA TYR A 127 2.90 4.27 13.54
C TYR A 127 1.67 3.64 12.87
N GLN A 128 0.68 3.30 13.68
CA GLN A 128 -0.65 2.94 13.20
C GLN A 128 -1.72 3.49 14.12
N VAL A 129 -2.87 3.84 13.55
CA VAL A 129 -4.02 4.37 14.28
C VAL A 129 -5.31 4.03 13.55
N ASP A 130 -6.31 3.59 14.29
CA ASP A 130 -7.64 3.42 13.78
C ASP A 130 -8.31 4.78 13.59
N LEU A 131 -9.14 4.90 12.53
CA LEU A 131 -9.92 6.09 12.23
C LEU A 131 -11.38 5.84 12.63
N PRO A 132 -11.75 6.08 13.90
CA PRO A 132 -13.09 5.84 14.37
C PRO A 132 -14.09 6.79 13.70
N LEU A 133 -15.25 6.26 13.27
CA LEU A 133 -16.21 7.01 12.46
C LEU A 133 -16.92 8.12 13.22
N ASP A 134 -16.93 8.09 14.54
CA ASP A 134 -17.49 9.14 15.41
C ASP A 134 -16.67 10.44 15.35
N GLN A 135 -15.41 10.37 14.95
CA GLN A 135 -14.52 11.50 14.74
C GLN A 135 -14.66 12.14 13.35
N VAL A 136 -15.45 11.57 12.44
CA VAL A 136 -15.68 12.12 11.10
C VAL A 136 -16.53 13.37 11.20
N GLN A 137 -15.97 14.52 10.80
CA GLN A 137 -16.65 15.82 10.83
C GLN A 137 -17.57 16.00 9.61
N ASP A 138 -17.12 15.64 8.41
CA ASP A 138 -17.95 15.64 7.22
C ASP A 138 -18.76 14.34 7.12
N LYS A 139 -20.04 14.41 7.50
CA LYS A 139 -20.92 13.25 7.53
C LYS A 139 -21.17 12.60 6.16
N SER A 140 -20.91 13.31 5.06
CA SER A 140 -21.01 12.75 3.72
C SER A 140 -20.01 11.60 3.47
N ILE A 141 -18.93 11.55 4.25
CA ILE A 141 -17.91 10.49 4.20
C ILE A 141 -18.47 9.14 4.70
N LEU A 142 -19.45 9.15 5.59
CA LEU A 142 -20.01 7.92 6.18
C LEU A 142 -20.63 6.99 5.13
N LYS A 143 -21.00 7.51 3.95
CA LYS A 143 -21.49 6.70 2.81
C LYS A 143 -20.49 5.65 2.31
N PHE A 144 -19.21 5.79 2.62
CA PHE A 144 -18.17 4.84 2.22
C PHE A 144 -18.05 3.64 3.16
N TYR A 145 -18.79 3.63 4.27
CA TYR A 145 -18.68 2.62 5.32
C TYR A 145 -20.00 1.91 5.56
N GLN A 146 -19.90 0.60 5.75
CA GLN A 146 -20.98 -0.21 6.32
C GLN A 146 -20.82 -0.29 7.85
N GLU A 147 -21.82 -0.81 8.53
CA GLU A 147 -21.77 -0.98 9.97
C GLU A 147 -20.56 -1.83 10.40
N GLY A 148 -19.80 -1.33 11.38
CA GLY A 148 -18.60 -1.98 11.91
C GLY A 148 -17.35 -1.82 11.05
N GLU A 149 -17.42 -1.16 9.89
CA GLU A 149 -16.23 -0.85 9.09
C GLU A 149 -15.54 0.42 9.58
N MET A 150 -14.22 0.40 9.53
CA MET A 150 -13.34 1.57 9.68
C MET A 150 -12.04 1.31 8.94
N HIS A 151 -11.23 2.35 8.77
CA HIS A 151 -9.87 2.20 8.29
C HIS A 151 -8.88 2.30 9.44
N THR A 152 -7.79 1.56 9.33
CA THR A 152 -6.55 1.80 10.07
C THR A 152 -5.60 2.55 9.15
N ALA A 153 -5.02 3.66 9.61
CA ALA A 153 -3.93 4.35 8.95
C ALA A 153 -2.61 3.71 9.39
N TYR A 154 -1.81 3.26 8.45
CA TYR A 154 -0.45 2.79 8.66
C TYR A 154 0.51 3.84 8.12
N ILE A 155 1.35 4.38 8.97
CA ILE A 155 2.38 5.36 8.62
C ILE A 155 3.71 4.65 8.60
N GLY A 156 4.35 4.64 7.43
CA GLY A 156 5.67 4.09 7.25
C GLY A 156 6.68 5.18 6.89
N GLU A 157 7.88 5.10 7.46
CA GLU A 157 9.05 5.82 6.97
C GLU A 157 9.46 5.24 5.61
N VAL A 158 9.66 6.09 4.62
CA VAL A 158 10.23 5.70 3.32
C VAL A 158 11.71 5.48 3.52
N VAL A 159 12.13 4.22 3.65
CA VAL A 159 13.54 3.86 3.87
C VAL A 159 14.30 3.63 2.58
N LYS A 160 13.60 3.34 1.49
CA LYS A 160 14.19 3.19 0.16
C LYS A 160 13.18 3.51 -0.93
N VAL A 161 13.65 4.08 -2.02
CA VAL A 161 12.87 4.36 -3.23
C VAL A 161 13.50 3.65 -4.42
N LEU A 162 12.70 2.86 -5.13
CA LEU A 162 13.12 2.12 -6.32
C LEU A 162 12.28 2.57 -7.51
N ILE A 163 12.92 2.92 -8.62
CA ILE A 163 12.25 3.23 -9.89
C ILE A 163 12.49 2.12 -10.91
N GLY A 164 11.44 1.80 -11.66
CA GLY A 164 11.51 0.89 -12.80
C GLY A 164 12.38 1.45 -13.93
N ASP A 165 12.89 0.58 -14.78
CA ASP A 165 13.63 0.93 -16.00
C ASP A 165 12.66 1.39 -17.09
#